data_0d85d3377f94a1a155f1de4aef8f2433
#
_entry.id   0d85d3377f94a1a155f1de4aef8f2433
#
_cell.length_a   1.000
_cell.length_b   1.000
_cell.length_c   1.000
_cell.angle_alpha   90.00
_cell.angle_beta   90.00
_cell.angle_gamma   90.00
#
_symmetry.space_group_name_H-M   'P 1'
#
loop_
_entity.id
_entity.type
_entity.pdbx_description
1 polymer ?
#
loop_
_entity_poly.entity_id
_entity_poly.type
_entity_poly.pdbx_seq_one_letter_code
_entity_poly.pdbx_strand_id
1 'polypeptide(L)'
;EDFIRFAISEGFSSYGISSHAPLPFSTAWTMEWDRMDDYLSEFARLKEKYADKIELAIGLEIDYLNEIQNPANSYFQALPLDYRIGSVHLVYTDEEEIIDTDTDPENFRYLLEKHFRGNLQEMVTRYFVAAMRMVEAGGFDFVGHADKISYNAGICQPDLFRQGWFTDMLKEYFTLIAERGIMMEINTKAFLRKGCFFPDIRHFAFIRALGIPVLVNSDAHRPDLINAGRAEALQALKEAGFHTVRQLQGGKWIDVPIA
;
A
#
# COMPACT_ATOMS: atom_id res chain seq x y z
N GLU A 1 20.33 -3.97 -4.27
CA GLU A 1 21.18 -4.92 -3.52
C GLU A 1 21.35 -4.50 -2.06
N ASP A 2 21.49 -3.21 -1.75
CA ASP A 2 21.73 -2.72 -0.38
C ASP A 2 20.58 -3.07 0.59
N PHE A 3 19.33 -3.03 0.12
CA PHE A 3 18.16 -3.50 0.88
C PHE A 3 18.29 -4.97 1.30
N ILE A 4 18.75 -5.84 0.39
CA ILE A 4 18.93 -7.27 0.67
C ILE A 4 20.02 -7.48 1.72
N ARG A 5 21.15 -6.78 1.57
CA ARG A 5 22.26 -6.87 2.54
C ARG A 5 21.82 -6.41 3.93
N PHE A 6 21.05 -5.33 3.98
CA PHE A 6 20.55 -4.82 5.25
C PHE A 6 19.51 -5.79 5.85
N ALA A 7 18.60 -6.36 5.04
CA ALA A 7 17.65 -7.37 5.51
C ALA A 7 18.35 -8.59 6.13
N ILE A 8 19.43 -9.07 5.49
CA ILE A 8 20.26 -10.16 6.03
C ILE A 8 20.88 -9.75 7.36
N SER A 9 21.43 -8.53 7.48
CA SER A 9 22.05 -8.05 8.73
C SER A 9 21.05 -7.89 9.87
N GLU A 10 19.77 -7.60 9.56
CA GLU A 10 18.66 -7.52 10.51
C GLU A 10 18.03 -8.89 10.82
N GLY A 11 18.56 -9.98 10.25
CA GLY A 11 18.09 -11.33 10.52
C GLY A 11 16.80 -11.74 9.82
N PHE A 12 16.42 -11.07 8.74
CA PHE A 12 15.27 -11.47 7.94
C PHE A 12 15.53 -12.81 7.25
N SER A 13 14.59 -13.73 7.34
CA SER A 13 14.61 -15.01 6.61
C SER A 13 14.01 -14.91 5.21
N SER A 14 13.10 -13.94 5.01
CA SER A 14 12.50 -13.62 3.71
C SER A 14 12.34 -12.11 3.55
N TYR A 15 12.46 -11.62 2.32
CA TYR A 15 12.29 -10.19 2.01
C TYR A 15 11.67 -10.00 0.63
N GLY A 16 10.59 -9.20 0.58
CA GLY A 16 9.92 -8.81 -0.65
C GLY A 16 10.42 -7.46 -1.15
N ILE A 17 10.64 -7.35 -2.46
CA ILE A 17 10.98 -6.10 -3.14
C ILE A 17 9.86 -5.78 -4.13
N SER A 18 9.29 -4.58 -4.02
CA SER A 18 8.29 -4.07 -4.96
C SER A 18 8.63 -2.63 -5.34
N SER A 19 8.74 -2.37 -6.63
CA SER A 19 8.79 -1.02 -7.19
C SER A 19 7.41 -0.55 -7.56
N HIS A 20 7.22 0.78 -7.70
CA HIS A 20 6.04 1.33 -8.34
C HIS A 20 5.99 0.93 -9.80
N ALA A 21 4.87 0.38 -10.24
CA ALA A 21 4.63 -0.03 -11.63
C ALA A 21 4.62 1.19 -12.57
N PRO A 22 4.90 0.99 -13.87
CA PRO A 22 4.77 2.04 -14.86
C PRO A 22 3.34 2.58 -14.97
N LEU A 23 3.24 3.88 -15.22
CA LEU A 23 2.00 4.59 -15.54
C LEU A 23 1.98 4.98 -17.04
N PRO A 24 0.82 5.34 -17.62
CA PRO A 24 0.74 5.82 -19.02
C PRO A 24 1.44 7.16 -19.27
N PHE A 25 2.00 7.77 -18.25
CA PHE A 25 2.76 9.02 -18.27
C PHE A 25 3.92 8.92 -17.28
N SER A 26 4.99 9.69 -17.53
CA SER A 26 6.17 9.70 -16.65
C SER A 26 5.89 10.45 -15.35
N THR A 27 6.39 9.93 -14.25
CA THR A 27 6.43 10.56 -12.94
C THR A 27 7.85 10.49 -12.37
N ALA A 28 8.10 11.21 -11.28
CA ALA A 28 9.41 11.14 -10.62
C ALA A 28 9.60 9.88 -9.75
N TRP A 29 8.56 9.08 -9.55
CA TRP A 29 8.53 7.98 -8.58
C TRP A 29 8.14 6.62 -9.15
N THR A 30 7.55 6.55 -10.34
CA THR A 30 7.24 5.27 -11.01
C THR A 30 8.38 4.79 -11.89
N MET A 31 8.46 3.49 -12.08
CA MET A 31 9.36 2.89 -13.06
C MET A 31 8.90 3.26 -14.48
N GLU A 32 9.85 3.52 -15.39
CA GLU A 32 9.54 3.66 -16.80
C GLU A 32 9.28 2.28 -17.44
N TRP A 33 8.43 2.24 -18.47
CA TRP A 33 8.02 0.99 -19.13
C TRP A 33 9.19 0.16 -19.68
N ASP A 34 10.21 0.82 -20.21
CA ASP A 34 11.41 0.18 -20.79
C ASP A 34 12.37 -0.39 -19.70
N ARG A 35 12.13 -0.12 -18.42
CA ARG A 35 12.95 -0.62 -17.33
C ARG A 35 12.44 -1.92 -16.71
N MET A 36 11.28 -2.42 -17.16
CA MET A 36 10.68 -3.62 -16.59
C MET A 36 11.57 -4.86 -16.75
N ASP A 37 12.14 -5.06 -17.93
CA ASP A 37 13.04 -6.20 -18.18
C ASP A 37 14.32 -6.12 -17.34
N ASP A 38 14.87 -4.93 -17.16
CA ASP A 38 16.01 -4.69 -16.27
C ASP A 38 15.66 -5.03 -14.82
N TYR A 39 14.47 -4.61 -14.34
CA TYR A 39 13.99 -4.89 -12.99
C TYR A 39 13.87 -6.40 -12.74
N LEU A 40 13.23 -7.12 -13.65
CA LEU A 40 13.06 -8.58 -13.57
C LEU A 40 14.42 -9.31 -13.62
N SER A 41 15.30 -8.91 -14.54
CA SER A 41 16.61 -9.53 -14.72
C SER A 41 17.54 -9.30 -13.53
N GLU A 42 17.57 -8.08 -13.01
CA GLU A 42 18.38 -7.76 -11.82
C GLU A 42 17.86 -8.51 -10.58
N PHE A 43 16.54 -8.61 -10.43
CA PHE A 43 15.97 -9.40 -9.33
C PHE A 43 16.35 -10.88 -9.44
N ALA A 44 16.24 -11.49 -10.63
CA ALA A 44 16.62 -12.88 -10.85
C ALA A 44 18.09 -13.13 -10.48
N ARG A 45 18.99 -12.23 -10.90
CA ARG A 45 20.43 -12.26 -10.56
C ARG A 45 20.65 -12.18 -9.03
N LEU A 46 19.90 -11.30 -8.35
CA LEU A 46 20.02 -11.14 -6.89
C LEU A 46 19.41 -12.33 -6.14
N LYS A 47 18.30 -12.87 -6.61
CA LYS A 47 17.66 -14.08 -6.04
C LYS A 47 18.62 -15.28 -6.08
N GLU A 48 19.33 -15.50 -7.18
CA GLU A 48 20.37 -16.53 -7.29
C GLU A 48 21.56 -16.24 -6.37
N LYS A 49 22.05 -15.00 -6.37
CA LYS A 49 23.23 -14.59 -5.57
C LYS A 49 23.05 -14.79 -4.06
N TYR A 50 21.84 -14.62 -3.56
CA TYR A 50 21.52 -14.66 -2.12
C TYR A 50 20.68 -15.87 -1.71
N ALA A 51 20.51 -16.87 -2.59
CA ALA A 51 19.64 -18.03 -2.38
C ALA A 51 19.94 -18.84 -1.11
N ASP A 52 21.19 -18.86 -0.68
CA ASP A 52 21.67 -19.54 0.53
C ASP A 52 21.52 -18.72 1.82
N LYS A 53 21.10 -17.46 1.73
CA LYS A 53 21.08 -16.50 2.84
C LYS A 53 19.70 -15.97 3.19
N ILE A 54 18.86 -15.74 2.20
CA ILE A 54 17.55 -15.14 2.39
C ILE A 54 16.64 -15.53 1.23
N GLU A 55 15.36 -15.82 1.55
CA GLU A 55 14.35 -15.99 0.53
C GLU A 55 13.92 -14.62 -0.03
N LEU A 56 14.02 -14.43 -1.34
CA LEU A 56 13.63 -13.20 -2.01
C LEU A 56 12.35 -13.37 -2.82
N ALA A 57 11.43 -12.43 -2.70
CA ALA A 57 10.20 -12.35 -3.49
C ALA A 57 10.15 -11.04 -4.26
N ILE A 58 9.67 -11.10 -5.52
CA ILE A 58 9.50 -9.94 -6.38
C ILE A 58 8.02 -9.57 -6.49
N GLY A 59 7.73 -8.28 -6.31
CA GLY A 59 6.40 -7.71 -6.49
C GLY A 59 6.41 -6.44 -7.34
N LEU A 60 5.23 -5.91 -7.56
CA LEU A 60 5.01 -4.54 -8.03
C LEU A 60 3.90 -3.90 -7.21
N GLU A 61 4.05 -2.62 -6.93
CA GLU A 61 2.98 -1.76 -6.45
C GLU A 61 2.32 -1.10 -7.66
N ILE A 62 1.07 -1.47 -7.92
CA ILE A 62 0.36 -1.13 -9.14
C ILE A 62 -0.79 -0.18 -8.79
N ASP A 63 -0.72 1.02 -9.31
CA ASP A 63 -1.77 2.01 -9.13
C ASP A 63 -3.04 1.67 -9.91
N TYR A 64 -4.18 1.84 -9.26
CA TYR A 64 -5.45 1.96 -9.96
C TYR A 64 -5.63 3.41 -10.43
N LEU A 65 -5.64 3.60 -11.73
CA LEU A 65 -5.94 4.87 -12.35
C LEU A 65 -7.34 4.87 -12.99
N ASN A 66 -7.67 3.79 -13.69
CA ASN A 66 -8.94 3.57 -14.36
C ASN A 66 -9.10 2.09 -14.76
N GLU A 67 -10.13 1.76 -15.54
CA GLU A 67 -10.43 0.40 -15.99
C GLU A 67 -9.35 -0.22 -16.90
N ILE A 68 -8.47 0.59 -17.50
CA ILE A 68 -7.37 0.14 -18.37
C ILE A 68 -6.07 0.01 -17.57
N GLN A 69 -5.74 1.01 -16.77
CA GLN A 69 -4.53 1.06 -15.94
C GLN A 69 -4.88 0.71 -14.50
N ASN A 70 -4.73 -0.55 -14.15
CA ASN A 70 -5.02 -1.10 -12.83
C ASN A 70 -4.32 -2.45 -12.62
N PRO A 71 -4.30 -3.02 -11.41
CA PRO A 71 -3.65 -4.30 -11.12
C PRO A 71 -4.14 -5.48 -11.97
N ALA A 72 -5.42 -5.51 -12.38
CA ALA A 72 -5.98 -6.60 -13.20
C ALA A 72 -5.60 -6.51 -14.69
N ASN A 73 -4.88 -5.46 -15.12
CA ASN A 73 -4.43 -5.34 -16.50
C ASN A 73 -3.58 -6.57 -16.90
N SER A 74 -3.87 -7.12 -18.10
CA SER A 74 -3.25 -8.35 -18.59
C SER A 74 -1.72 -8.29 -18.69
N TYR A 75 -1.16 -7.11 -18.92
CA TYR A 75 0.29 -6.92 -18.92
C TYR A 75 0.87 -7.25 -17.53
N PHE A 76 0.35 -6.64 -16.47
CA PHE A 76 0.84 -6.89 -15.10
C PHE A 76 0.55 -8.32 -14.65
N GLN A 77 -0.57 -8.92 -15.10
CA GLN A 77 -0.90 -10.29 -14.78
C GLN A 77 0.03 -11.31 -15.45
N ALA A 78 0.59 -10.98 -16.61
CA ALA A 78 1.54 -11.84 -17.35
C ALA A 78 2.97 -11.79 -16.81
N LEU A 79 3.31 -10.81 -15.97
CA LEU A 79 4.66 -10.69 -15.40
C LEU A 79 4.92 -11.81 -14.37
N PRO A 80 6.16 -12.35 -14.33
CA PRO A 80 6.55 -13.43 -13.40
C PRO A 80 6.81 -12.88 -11.98
N LEU A 81 5.78 -12.32 -11.36
CA LEU A 81 5.83 -11.74 -10.03
C LEU A 81 5.36 -12.74 -8.97
N ASP A 82 6.01 -12.72 -7.81
CA ASP A 82 5.61 -13.51 -6.64
C ASP A 82 4.39 -12.91 -5.94
N TYR A 83 4.20 -11.57 -6.02
CA TYR A 83 3.03 -10.86 -5.46
C TYR A 83 2.77 -9.52 -6.16
N ARG A 84 1.55 -9.01 -5.99
CA ARG A 84 1.09 -7.71 -6.51
C ARG A 84 0.42 -6.91 -5.41
N ILE A 85 0.74 -5.61 -5.34
CA ILE A 85 0.14 -4.65 -4.41
C ILE A 85 -0.81 -3.78 -5.23
N GLY A 86 -2.04 -3.62 -4.78
CA GLY A 86 -2.98 -2.65 -5.33
C GLY A 86 -2.96 -1.36 -4.50
N SER A 87 -2.68 -0.23 -5.13
CA SER A 87 -2.59 1.07 -4.47
C SER A 87 -3.33 2.16 -5.24
N VAL A 88 -3.65 3.25 -4.55
CA VAL A 88 -4.18 4.48 -5.13
C VAL A 88 -3.36 5.64 -4.61
N HIS A 89 -2.66 6.33 -5.51
CA HIS A 89 -1.95 7.58 -5.23
C HIS A 89 -2.60 8.75 -5.98
N LEU A 90 -3.24 8.46 -7.09
CA LEU A 90 -3.69 9.42 -8.08
C LEU A 90 -5.21 9.43 -8.19
N VAL A 91 -5.79 10.61 -8.34
CA VAL A 91 -7.21 10.78 -8.60
C VAL A 91 -7.46 11.75 -9.75
N TYR A 92 -8.57 11.56 -10.46
CA TYR A 92 -9.01 12.51 -11.49
C TYR A 92 -9.77 13.68 -10.89
N THR A 93 -9.58 14.86 -11.44
CA THR A 93 -10.40 16.05 -11.22
C THR A 93 -11.62 16.08 -12.16
N ASP A 94 -12.49 17.07 -12.03
CA ASP A 94 -13.62 17.28 -12.96
C ASP A 94 -13.15 17.64 -14.38
N GLU A 95 -11.98 18.26 -14.48
CA GLU A 95 -11.35 18.62 -15.74
C GLU A 95 -10.51 17.48 -16.34
N GLU A 96 -10.63 16.25 -15.81
CA GLU A 96 -9.85 15.07 -16.19
C GLU A 96 -8.33 15.22 -15.97
N GLU A 97 -7.91 16.20 -15.18
CA GLU A 97 -6.52 16.27 -14.72
C GLU A 97 -6.26 15.20 -13.65
N ILE A 98 -5.05 14.65 -13.64
CA ILE A 98 -4.62 13.66 -12.66
C ILE A 98 -3.80 14.36 -11.61
N ILE A 99 -4.15 14.20 -10.34
CA ILE A 99 -3.43 14.76 -9.21
C ILE A 99 -2.94 13.68 -8.25
N ASP A 100 -1.76 13.93 -7.67
CA ASP A 100 -1.17 13.08 -6.65
C ASP A 100 -1.70 13.46 -5.27
N THR A 101 -2.35 12.52 -4.59
CA THR A 101 -2.89 12.71 -3.23
C THR A 101 -1.90 12.33 -2.14
N ASP A 102 -0.80 11.61 -2.48
CA ASP A 102 0.29 11.26 -1.56
C ASP A 102 1.42 12.30 -1.61
N THR A 103 1.08 13.51 -1.31
CA THR A 103 2.02 14.65 -1.31
C THR A 103 2.18 15.23 0.10
N ASP A 104 3.00 16.27 0.25
CA ASP A 104 3.09 16.99 1.52
C ASP A 104 1.80 17.78 1.84
N PRO A 105 1.55 18.13 3.12
CA PRO A 105 0.30 18.77 3.52
C PRO A 105 0.05 20.15 2.89
N GLU A 106 1.10 20.88 2.51
CA GLU A 106 0.95 22.21 1.89
C GLU A 106 0.47 22.05 0.45
N ASN A 107 1.12 21.16 -0.32
CA ASN A 107 0.71 20.86 -1.67
C ASN A 107 -0.67 20.20 -1.71
N PHE A 108 -1.01 19.33 -0.75
CA PHE A 108 -2.35 18.76 -0.65
C PHE A 108 -3.42 19.83 -0.49
N ARG A 109 -3.21 20.85 0.36
CA ARG A 109 -4.13 21.99 0.49
C ARG A 109 -4.22 22.80 -0.80
N TYR A 110 -3.09 23.04 -1.45
CA TYR A 110 -3.08 23.74 -2.73
C TYR A 110 -3.93 22.99 -3.79
N LEU A 111 -3.76 21.68 -3.91
CA LEU A 111 -4.53 20.85 -4.84
C LEU A 111 -6.01 20.83 -4.47
N LEU A 112 -6.34 20.74 -3.19
CA LEU A 112 -7.71 20.81 -2.67
C LEU A 112 -8.40 22.11 -3.06
N GLU A 113 -7.74 23.25 -2.84
CA GLU A 113 -8.30 24.55 -3.20
C GLU A 113 -8.43 24.73 -4.72
N LYS A 114 -7.38 24.38 -5.46
CA LYS A 114 -7.31 24.58 -6.91
C LYS A 114 -8.34 23.74 -7.67
N HIS A 115 -8.45 22.45 -7.35
CA HIS A 115 -9.22 21.50 -8.15
C HIS A 115 -10.57 21.12 -7.53
N PHE A 116 -10.73 21.31 -6.21
CA PHE A 116 -11.96 20.93 -5.48
C PHE A 116 -12.60 22.12 -4.76
N ARG A 117 -12.10 23.36 -4.94
CA ARG A 117 -12.63 24.58 -4.32
C ARG A 117 -12.77 24.45 -2.80
N GLY A 118 -11.82 23.75 -2.15
CA GLY A 118 -11.84 23.45 -0.72
C GLY A 118 -12.80 22.32 -0.30
N ASN A 119 -13.46 21.65 -1.23
CA ASN A 119 -14.38 20.54 -0.93
C ASN A 119 -13.59 19.25 -0.62
N LEU A 120 -13.16 19.10 0.63
CA LEU A 120 -12.39 17.94 1.09
C LEU A 120 -13.18 16.62 0.93
N GLN A 121 -14.47 16.63 1.21
CA GLN A 121 -15.31 15.45 1.07
C GLN A 121 -15.29 14.92 -0.36
N GLU A 122 -15.36 15.76 -1.35
CA GLU A 122 -15.30 15.37 -2.74
C GLU A 122 -13.97 14.73 -3.11
N MET A 123 -12.83 15.37 -2.76
CA MET A 123 -11.50 14.84 -3.05
C MET A 123 -11.29 13.47 -2.39
N VAL A 124 -11.66 13.33 -1.12
CA VAL A 124 -11.57 12.07 -0.38
C VAL A 124 -12.50 11.00 -0.96
N THR A 125 -13.71 11.39 -1.38
CA THR A 125 -14.66 10.47 -2.02
C THR A 125 -14.09 9.90 -3.32
N ARG A 126 -13.45 10.70 -4.16
CA ARG A 126 -12.81 10.22 -5.40
C ARG A 126 -11.71 9.20 -5.13
N TYR A 127 -10.91 9.45 -4.11
CA TYR A 127 -9.88 8.49 -3.69
C TYR A 127 -10.48 7.13 -3.30
N PHE A 128 -11.48 7.12 -2.40
CA PHE A 128 -12.08 5.86 -1.96
C PHE A 128 -12.93 5.19 -3.05
N VAL A 129 -13.56 5.93 -3.93
CA VAL A 129 -14.23 5.37 -5.12
C VAL A 129 -13.21 4.67 -6.02
N ALA A 130 -12.06 5.28 -6.28
CA ALA A 130 -10.98 4.63 -7.03
C ALA A 130 -10.46 3.38 -6.33
N ALA A 131 -10.29 3.43 -5.00
CA ALA A 131 -9.85 2.29 -4.19
C ALA A 131 -10.87 1.14 -4.19
N MET A 132 -12.17 1.43 -4.10
CA MET A 132 -13.22 0.41 -4.22
C MET A 132 -13.25 -0.21 -5.61
N ARG A 133 -13.15 0.58 -6.68
CA ARG A 133 -13.05 0.06 -8.05
C ARG A 133 -11.82 -0.82 -8.25
N MET A 134 -10.69 -0.47 -7.65
CA MET A 134 -9.50 -1.32 -7.63
C MET A 134 -9.79 -2.68 -7.00
N VAL A 135 -10.45 -2.69 -5.84
CA VAL A 135 -10.84 -3.94 -5.15
C VAL A 135 -11.82 -4.75 -5.99
N GLU A 136 -12.76 -4.10 -6.67
CA GLU A 136 -13.70 -4.77 -7.58
C GLU A 136 -13.00 -5.38 -8.80
N ALA A 137 -12.03 -4.70 -9.37
CA ALA A 137 -11.22 -5.19 -10.49
C ALA A 137 -10.31 -6.37 -10.09
N GLY A 138 -9.78 -6.35 -8.85
CA GLY A 138 -8.89 -7.40 -8.34
C GLY A 138 -7.52 -7.43 -9.03
N GLY A 139 -6.91 -8.62 -9.13
CA GLY A 139 -5.63 -8.80 -9.81
C GLY A 139 -4.40 -8.50 -8.93
N PHE A 140 -4.56 -8.44 -7.62
CA PHE A 140 -3.51 -8.19 -6.65
C PHE A 140 -3.72 -9.02 -5.37
N ASP A 141 -2.68 -9.17 -4.56
CA ASP A 141 -2.67 -9.99 -3.36
C ASP A 141 -3.16 -9.22 -2.14
N PHE A 142 -2.76 -7.95 -2.01
CA PHE A 142 -3.15 -7.10 -0.89
C PHE A 142 -3.26 -5.63 -1.29
N VAL A 143 -4.10 -4.92 -0.53
CA VAL A 143 -4.23 -3.45 -0.65
C VAL A 143 -3.06 -2.80 0.08
N GLY A 144 -2.31 -1.95 -0.60
CA GLY A 144 -1.27 -1.09 -0.02
C GLY A 144 -1.91 0.09 0.72
N HIS A 145 -1.33 0.50 1.86
CA HIS A 145 -1.67 1.72 2.64
C HIS A 145 -3.10 2.24 2.45
N ALA A 146 -4.10 1.41 2.73
CA ALA A 146 -5.51 1.51 2.33
C ALA A 146 -6.20 2.86 2.56
N ASP A 147 -5.76 3.65 3.54
CA ASP A 147 -6.35 4.95 3.88
C ASP A 147 -5.33 6.11 3.80
N LYS A 148 -4.34 6.01 2.92
CA LYS A 148 -3.22 6.94 2.80
C LYS A 148 -3.63 8.42 2.79
N ILE A 149 -4.70 8.76 2.06
CA ILE A 149 -5.24 10.13 1.97
C ILE A 149 -5.67 10.69 3.33
N SER A 150 -6.04 9.80 4.28
CA SER A 150 -6.61 10.19 5.59
C SER A 150 -5.68 11.05 6.42
N TYR A 151 -4.35 10.89 6.25
CA TYR A 151 -3.37 11.72 6.96
C TYR A 151 -3.47 13.20 6.57
N ASN A 152 -3.38 13.50 5.28
CA ASN A 152 -3.45 14.87 4.79
C ASN A 152 -4.86 15.46 4.96
N ALA A 153 -5.89 14.66 4.71
CA ALA A 153 -7.27 15.04 4.94
C ALA A 153 -7.55 15.38 6.42
N GLY A 154 -7.00 14.59 7.35
CA GLY A 154 -7.11 14.85 8.79
C GLY A 154 -6.37 16.12 9.26
N ILE A 155 -5.29 16.53 8.56
CA ILE A 155 -4.64 17.83 8.81
C ILE A 155 -5.52 18.99 8.31
N CYS A 156 -6.23 18.81 7.19
CA CYS A 156 -7.16 19.81 6.68
C CYS A 156 -8.43 19.88 7.53
N GLN A 157 -8.92 18.75 8.03
CA GLN A 157 -10.11 18.64 8.86
C GLN A 157 -9.82 17.78 10.10
N PRO A 158 -9.44 18.36 11.26
CA PRO A 158 -9.03 17.62 12.46
C PRO A 158 -10.08 16.68 13.05
N ASP A 159 -11.35 16.92 12.79
CA ASP A 159 -12.47 16.06 13.22
C ASP A 159 -12.93 15.05 12.14
N LEU A 160 -12.14 14.86 11.07
CA LEU A 160 -12.44 13.98 9.93
C LEU A 160 -12.95 12.60 10.37
N PHE A 161 -12.24 11.96 11.30
CA PHE A 161 -12.58 10.63 11.80
C PHE A 161 -13.87 10.58 12.66
N ARG A 162 -14.51 11.72 12.91
CA ARG A 162 -15.83 11.83 13.55
C ARG A 162 -16.92 12.17 12.54
N GLN A 163 -16.57 12.47 11.30
CA GLN A 163 -17.53 12.77 10.25
C GLN A 163 -18.23 11.48 9.77
N GLY A 164 -19.55 11.47 9.79
CA GLY A 164 -20.36 10.31 9.40
C GLY A 164 -20.03 9.85 7.98
N TRP A 165 -20.00 10.78 7.03
CA TRP A 165 -19.70 10.48 5.64
C TRP A 165 -18.34 9.77 5.46
N PHE A 166 -17.31 10.16 6.22
CA PHE A 166 -15.98 9.57 6.14
C PHE A 166 -15.93 8.18 6.76
N THR A 167 -16.52 8.03 7.95
CA THR A 167 -16.56 6.74 8.64
C THR A 167 -17.40 5.71 7.91
N ASP A 168 -18.49 6.11 7.27
CA ASP A 168 -19.35 5.22 6.49
C ASP A 168 -18.65 4.75 5.20
N MET A 169 -17.94 5.65 4.52
CA MET A 169 -17.13 5.32 3.36
C MET A 169 -15.99 4.34 3.69
N LEU A 170 -15.28 4.55 4.80
CA LEU A 170 -14.26 3.61 5.27
C LEU A 170 -14.85 2.23 5.61
N LYS A 171 -16.02 2.18 6.24
CA LYS A 171 -16.71 0.92 6.52
C LYS A 171 -17.09 0.19 5.25
N GLU A 172 -17.65 0.90 4.27
CA GLU A 172 -17.98 0.33 2.96
C GLU A 172 -16.74 -0.25 2.29
N TYR A 173 -15.66 0.52 2.20
CA TYR A 173 -14.40 0.10 1.60
C TYR A 173 -13.80 -1.13 2.28
N PHE A 174 -13.68 -1.14 3.60
CA PHE A 174 -13.11 -2.28 4.33
C PHE A 174 -14.03 -3.51 4.27
N THR A 175 -15.36 -3.32 4.26
CA THR A 175 -16.30 -4.42 4.06
C THR A 175 -16.12 -5.05 2.68
N LEU A 176 -15.97 -4.24 1.64
CA LEU A 176 -15.70 -4.73 0.29
C LEU A 176 -14.39 -5.54 0.21
N ILE A 177 -13.31 -5.08 0.87
CA ILE A 177 -12.04 -5.83 0.95
C ILE A 177 -12.27 -7.18 1.60
N ALA A 178 -13.01 -7.23 2.71
CA ALA A 178 -13.34 -8.48 3.42
C ALA A 178 -14.18 -9.43 2.55
N GLU A 179 -15.20 -8.93 1.88
CA GLU A 179 -16.09 -9.72 0.99
C GLU A 179 -15.33 -10.31 -0.19
N ARG A 180 -14.30 -9.64 -0.68
CA ARG A 180 -13.42 -10.13 -1.75
C ARG A 180 -12.30 -11.05 -1.26
N GLY A 181 -12.14 -11.21 0.06
CA GLY A 181 -11.11 -12.05 0.65
C GLY A 181 -9.68 -11.54 0.40
N ILE A 182 -9.53 -10.25 0.15
CA ILE A 182 -8.24 -9.61 -0.15
C ILE A 182 -7.53 -9.27 1.17
N MET A 183 -6.21 -9.42 1.21
CA MET A 183 -5.40 -9.03 2.36
C MET A 183 -5.19 -7.51 2.40
N MET A 184 -4.82 -7.00 3.58
CA MET A 184 -4.56 -5.57 3.78
C MET A 184 -3.19 -5.36 4.41
N GLU A 185 -2.44 -4.43 3.85
CA GLU A 185 -1.17 -3.98 4.41
C GLU A 185 -1.39 -3.10 5.64
N ILE A 186 -0.60 -3.31 6.67
CA ILE A 186 -0.32 -2.34 7.72
C ILE A 186 1.02 -1.70 7.37
N ASN A 187 0.96 -0.54 6.77
CA ASN A 187 2.13 0.19 6.27
C ASN A 187 2.74 1.03 7.38
N THR A 188 4.04 0.86 7.62
CA THR A 188 4.75 1.53 8.71
C THR A 188 5.64 2.69 8.27
N LYS A 189 5.70 3.02 6.98
CA LYS A 189 6.56 4.07 6.39
C LYS A 189 6.48 5.41 7.13
N ALA A 190 5.27 5.79 7.54
CA ALA A 190 5.04 7.08 8.19
C ALA A 190 5.33 7.07 9.71
N PHE A 191 5.49 5.91 10.33
CA PHE A 191 5.53 5.81 11.79
C PHE A 191 6.61 6.66 12.43
N LEU A 192 7.86 6.54 11.99
CA LEU A 192 8.98 7.29 12.60
C LEU A 192 8.87 8.81 12.45
N ARG A 193 8.20 9.29 11.40
CA ARG A 193 8.10 10.73 11.12
C ARG A 193 6.80 11.35 11.58
N LYS A 194 5.71 10.58 11.52
CA LYS A 194 4.34 11.06 11.69
C LYS A 194 3.61 10.36 12.85
N GLY A 195 4.16 9.29 13.41
CA GLY A 195 3.55 8.51 14.49
C GLY A 195 2.28 7.76 14.05
N CYS A 196 2.11 7.46 12.77
CA CYS A 196 0.91 6.81 12.25
C CYS A 196 1.23 5.64 11.33
N PHE A 197 0.27 4.72 11.22
CA PHE A 197 0.23 3.63 10.25
C PHE A 197 -0.79 3.92 9.15
N PHE A 198 -0.73 3.17 8.06
CA PHE A 198 -1.80 3.10 7.06
C PHE A 198 -2.24 1.64 6.86
N PRO A 199 -3.54 1.32 7.13
CA PRO A 199 -4.55 2.21 7.67
C PRO A 199 -4.25 2.64 9.12
N ASP A 200 -4.92 3.74 9.52
CA ASP A 200 -4.78 4.31 10.87
C ASP A 200 -5.15 3.28 11.95
N ILE A 201 -4.41 3.28 13.05
CA ILE A 201 -4.59 2.35 14.19
C ILE A 201 -6.04 2.30 14.72
N ARG A 202 -6.80 3.39 14.60
CA ARG A 202 -8.22 3.46 14.97
C ARG A 202 -9.09 2.43 14.26
N HIS A 203 -8.64 1.92 13.12
CA HIS A 203 -9.38 0.97 12.30
C HIS A 203 -9.04 -0.49 12.59
N PHE A 204 -7.97 -0.78 13.33
CA PHE A 204 -7.47 -2.15 13.53
C PHE A 204 -8.53 -3.08 14.15
N ALA A 205 -9.27 -2.63 15.16
CA ALA A 205 -10.34 -3.43 15.77
C ALA A 205 -11.47 -3.75 14.77
N PHE A 206 -11.81 -2.81 13.89
CA PHE A 206 -12.83 -3.01 12.86
C PHE A 206 -12.33 -3.95 11.75
N ILE A 207 -11.10 -3.77 11.27
CA ILE A 207 -10.44 -4.66 10.30
C ILE A 207 -10.39 -6.09 10.85
N ARG A 208 -10.05 -6.24 12.14
CA ARG A 208 -10.06 -7.53 12.86
C ARG A 208 -11.47 -8.15 12.89
N ALA A 209 -12.50 -7.35 13.20
CA ALA A 209 -13.89 -7.80 13.27
C ALA A 209 -14.43 -8.28 11.92
N LEU A 210 -13.98 -7.67 10.82
CA LEU A 210 -14.28 -8.10 9.45
C LEU A 210 -13.53 -9.37 9.03
N GLY A 211 -12.52 -9.80 9.80
CA GLY A 211 -11.71 -10.98 9.48
C GLY A 211 -10.73 -10.75 8.32
N ILE A 212 -10.37 -9.50 8.00
CA ILE A 212 -9.40 -9.20 6.95
C ILE A 212 -8.02 -9.68 7.38
N PRO A 213 -7.35 -10.56 6.61
CA PRO A 213 -5.98 -10.94 6.90
C PRO A 213 -5.03 -9.76 6.68
N VAL A 214 -4.11 -9.51 7.61
CA VAL A 214 -3.19 -8.38 7.52
C VAL A 214 -1.74 -8.83 7.41
N LEU A 215 -0.92 -8.01 6.79
CA LEU A 215 0.54 -8.13 6.74
C LEU A 215 1.17 -6.79 7.15
N VAL A 216 2.42 -6.81 7.63
CA VAL A 216 3.12 -5.60 8.09
C VAL A 216 4.30 -5.35 7.16
N ASN A 217 4.28 -4.22 6.46
CA ASN A 217 5.32 -3.78 5.54
C ASN A 217 5.84 -2.38 5.91
N SER A 218 7.11 -2.15 5.60
CA SER A 218 7.75 -0.86 5.87
C SER A 218 7.61 0.14 4.74
N ASP A 219 7.32 -0.29 3.51
CA ASP A 219 7.34 0.58 2.32
C ASP A 219 8.62 1.45 2.30
N ALA A 220 9.75 0.79 2.57
CA ALA A 220 11.01 1.46 2.81
C ALA A 220 11.65 1.94 1.51
N HIS A 221 11.99 3.23 1.44
CA HIS A 221 12.72 3.84 0.34
C HIS A 221 14.22 4.00 0.64
N ARG A 222 14.65 3.48 1.79
CA ARG A 222 16.05 3.43 2.23
C ARG A 222 16.29 2.12 2.97
N PRO A 223 17.46 1.49 2.80
CA PRO A 223 17.76 0.20 3.44
C PRO A 223 17.62 0.21 4.97
N ASP A 224 18.07 1.28 5.62
CA ASP A 224 18.04 1.44 7.08
C ASP A 224 16.62 1.58 7.67
N LEU A 225 15.58 1.66 6.83
CA LEU A 225 14.18 1.81 7.24
C LEU A 225 13.33 0.54 7.07
N ILE A 226 13.88 -0.57 6.58
CA ILE A 226 13.09 -1.78 6.29
C ILE A 226 12.39 -2.39 7.51
N ASN A 227 12.89 -2.10 8.71
CA ASN A 227 12.32 -2.60 9.96
C ASN A 227 11.63 -1.50 10.79
N ALA A 228 11.53 -0.29 10.24
CA ALA A 228 10.99 0.87 10.94
C ALA A 228 9.51 0.71 11.27
N GLY A 229 9.13 0.88 12.55
CA GLY A 229 7.73 0.80 13.02
C GLY A 229 7.12 -0.60 13.03
N ARG A 230 7.89 -1.65 12.69
CA ARG A 230 7.38 -3.03 12.63
C ARG A 230 6.97 -3.56 13.99
N ALA A 231 7.80 -3.37 15.01
CA ALA A 231 7.51 -3.86 16.36
C ALA A 231 6.27 -3.17 16.94
N GLU A 232 6.14 -1.87 16.73
CA GLU A 232 5.01 -1.06 17.16
C GLU A 232 3.71 -1.46 16.43
N ALA A 233 3.79 -1.73 15.13
CA ALA A 233 2.64 -2.22 14.37
C ALA A 233 2.17 -3.59 14.84
N LEU A 234 3.09 -4.53 15.10
CA LEU A 234 2.76 -5.86 15.63
C LEU A 234 2.15 -5.76 17.02
N GLN A 235 2.69 -4.90 17.89
CA GLN A 235 2.12 -4.65 19.23
C GLN A 235 0.70 -4.07 19.13
N ALA A 236 0.49 -3.07 18.27
CA ALA A 236 -0.82 -2.46 18.06
C ALA A 236 -1.85 -3.46 17.49
N LEU A 237 -1.43 -4.34 16.57
CA LEU A 237 -2.27 -5.42 16.07
C LEU A 237 -2.64 -6.41 17.17
N LYS A 238 -1.69 -6.80 18.03
CA LYS A 238 -1.93 -7.68 19.16
C LYS A 238 -2.95 -7.07 20.13
N GLU A 239 -2.82 -5.78 20.45
CA GLU A 239 -3.77 -5.02 21.28
C GLU A 239 -5.16 -4.94 20.66
N ALA A 240 -5.26 -4.87 19.32
CA ALA A 240 -6.52 -4.94 18.58
C ALA A 240 -7.12 -6.35 18.46
N GLY A 241 -6.43 -7.38 19.01
CA GLY A 241 -6.90 -8.76 19.06
C GLY A 241 -6.50 -9.62 17.84
N PHE A 242 -5.53 -9.19 17.04
CA PHE A 242 -4.92 -10.07 16.03
C PHE A 242 -3.97 -11.05 16.72
N HIS A 243 -3.95 -12.29 16.23
CA HIS A 243 -3.05 -13.34 16.72
C HIS A 243 -1.98 -13.73 15.70
N THR A 244 -2.24 -13.44 14.43
CA THR A 244 -1.35 -13.75 13.30
C THR A 244 -1.28 -12.58 12.33
N VAL A 245 -0.20 -12.54 11.56
CA VAL A 245 -0.05 -11.73 10.34
C VAL A 245 0.31 -12.63 9.18
N ARG A 246 -0.02 -12.20 7.96
CA ARG A 246 0.38 -12.89 6.74
C ARG A 246 1.84 -12.62 6.41
N GLN A 247 2.55 -13.67 5.98
CA GLN A 247 3.89 -13.58 5.40
C GLN A 247 3.98 -14.46 4.16
N LEU A 248 4.72 -14.00 3.17
CA LEU A 248 5.03 -14.80 1.98
C LEU A 248 6.28 -15.64 2.27
N GLN A 249 6.12 -16.96 2.30
CA GLN A 249 7.21 -17.92 2.52
C GLN A 249 7.02 -19.12 1.61
N GLY A 250 8.07 -19.58 0.96
CA GLY A 250 8.01 -20.70 0.01
C GLY A 250 7.00 -20.46 -1.12
N GLY A 251 6.83 -19.20 -1.56
CA GLY A 251 5.85 -18.81 -2.58
C GLY A 251 4.39 -18.89 -2.14
N LYS A 252 4.11 -18.94 -0.83
CA LYS A 252 2.74 -19.04 -0.27
C LYS A 252 2.53 -18.03 0.86
N TRP A 253 1.34 -17.47 0.90
CA TRP A 253 0.91 -16.66 2.04
C TRP A 253 0.52 -17.56 3.20
N ILE A 254 1.24 -17.43 4.32
CA ILE A 254 1.01 -18.22 5.54
C ILE A 254 0.69 -17.30 6.73
N ASP A 255 -0.04 -17.84 7.71
CA ASP A 255 -0.27 -17.17 8.99
C ASP A 255 0.92 -17.39 9.92
N VAL A 256 1.51 -16.30 10.39
CA VAL A 256 2.62 -16.29 11.35
C VAL A 256 2.14 -15.67 12.65
N PRO A 257 2.33 -16.35 13.81
CA PRO A 257 1.93 -15.80 15.10
C PRO A 257 2.61 -14.45 15.40
N ILE A 258 1.87 -13.53 16.00
CA ILE A 258 2.41 -12.30 16.58
C ILE A 258 3.00 -12.67 17.96
N ALA A 259 4.32 -12.54 18.10
CA ALA A 259 5.05 -12.88 19.31
C ALA A 259 4.73 -11.94 20.48
#